data_3f3d578528ef283df8d99fb86bbbdbbe
#
_entry.id   3f3d578528ef283df8d99fb86bbbdbbe
#
_cell.length_a   1.000
_cell.length_b   1.000
_cell.length_c   1.000
_cell.angle_alpha   90.00
_cell.angle_beta   90.00
_cell.angle_gamma   90.00
#
_symmetry.space_group_name_H-M   'P 1'
#
loop_
_entity.id
_entity.type
_entity.pdbx_description
1 polymer ?
#
loop_
_entity_poly.entity_id
_entity_poly.type
_entity_poly.pdbx_seq_one_letter_code
_entity_poly.pdbx_strand_id
1 'polypeptide(L)'
;MTTWLVIVGGFLGAGKTTLLLTAAQRLTTQGYRVGLLTNDQGADLVDTALGDQAAIPVTEVAGGCFCCRFPDLLAGLQRLQAVATPDLVLLEPVGSCTDLVATVLRPLLQFHGDQYQLAPLTILLDSTRDLADFPPDVHYLYQQQLSEAELLLLTKTDQLSTAQCDAQLIALRATYPQARLLAASSHTGAGIVEWLSIVLGQSSRNPQALVIDYGRYADAEAALGWLNVKGLVRADQAFSAQVWTDNLLTTLTYAFTAQAAPIAHIKTMVTTPQGGGFVRSRDCRTSAPAGSACALVRRRAQPCDRVSRPFWKRPACDFSARARVSNHSAISAKPSSRAVFAKPGYICEYS
;
A
#
# COMPACT_ATOMS: atom_id res chain seq x y z
N MET A 1 -10.51 -25.82 15.58
CA MET A 1 -10.18 -24.49 16.18
C MET A 1 -10.45 -23.44 15.13
N THR A 2 -11.11 -22.37 15.52
CA THR A 2 -11.44 -21.27 14.60
C THR A 2 -10.22 -20.35 14.47
N THR A 3 -9.79 -20.02 13.24
CA THR A 3 -8.66 -19.13 13.00
C THR A 3 -9.12 -17.66 13.02
N TRP A 4 -8.42 -16.80 13.76
CA TRP A 4 -8.68 -15.37 13.74
C TRP A 4 -8.19 -14.72 12.45
N LEU A 5 -9.02 -13.87 11.85
CA LEU A 5 -8.66 -13.05 10.69
C LEU A 5 -8.66 -11.58 11.09
N VAL A 6 -7.52 -10.93 10.93
CA VAL A 6 -7.34 -9.49 11.20
C VAL A 6 -7.10 -8.78 9.89
N ILE A 7 -8.11 -8.07 9.39
CA ILE A 7 -8.05 -7.33 8.13
C ILE A 7 -7.65 -5.88 8.41
N VAL A 8 -6.56 -5.46 7.77
CA VAL A 8 -6.00 -4.10 7.92
C VAL A 8 -5.94 -3.41 6.59
N GLY A 9 -6.96 -2.60 6.33
CA GLY A 9 -7.07 -1.72 5.16
C GLY A 9 -6.40 -0.37 5.38
N GLY A 10 -6.54 0.50 4.40
CA GLY A 10 -6.01 1.87 4.41
C GLY A 10 -5.24 2.22 3.16
N PHE A 11 -5.15 3.49 2.86
CA PHE A 11 -4.59 4.00 1.62
C PHE A 11 -3.11 3.65 1.44
N LEU A 12 -2.62 3.85 0.24
CA LEU A 12 -1.21 3.63 -0.14
C LEU A 12 -0.28 4.41 0.81
N GLY A 13 0.73 3.74 1.37
CA GLY A 13 1.70 4.33 2.28
C GLY A 13 1.20 4.58 3.72
N ALA A 14 -0.01 4.17 4.08
CA ALA A 14 -0.53 4.31 5.44
C ALA A 14 0.19 3.46 6.50
N GLY A 15 1.11 2.58 6.08
CA GLY A 15 1.94 1.78 6.99
C GLY A 15 1.37 0.39 7.28
N LYS A 16 0.46 -0.15 6.45
CA LYS A 16 -0.16 -1.47 6.63
C LYS A 16 0.87 -2.58 6.83
N THR A 17 1.74 -2.79 5.86
CA THR A 17 2.79 -3.83 5.92
C THR A 17 3.66 -3.68 7.17
N THR A 18 4.09 -2.46 7.50
CA THR A 18 4.94 -2.20 8.68
C THR A 18 4.21 -2.56 9.98
N LEU A 19 2.93 -2.17 10.09
CA LEU A 19 2.11 -2.52 11.25
C LEU A 19 1.94 -4.04 11.39
N LEU A 20 1.59 -4.71 10.29
CA LEU A 20 1.33 -6.15 10.28
C LEU A 20 2.58 -6.96 10.60
N LEU A 21 3.75 -6.59 10.07
CA LEU A 21 5.02 -7.23 10.40
C LEU A 21 5.40 -7.02 11.86
N THR A 22 5.25 -5.80 12.37
CA THR A 22 5.50 -5.50 13.79
C THR A 22 4.57 -6.29 14.71
N ALA A 23 3.30 -6.39 14.34
CA ALA A 23 2.30 -7.18 15.06
C ALA A 23 2.63 -8.67 15.01
N ALA A 24 2.93 -9.20 13.83
CA ALA A 24 3.27 -10.59 13.64
C ALA A 24 4.50 -11.01 14.46
N GLN A 25 5.55 -10.21 14.46
CA GLN A 25 6.75 -10.45 15.30
C GLN A 25 6.40 -10.50 16.81
N ARG A 26 5.61 -9.52 17.29
CA ARG A 26 5.17 -9.49 18.69
C ARG A 26 4.33 -10.72 19.06
N LEU A 27 3.38 -11.08 18.23
CA LEU A 27 2.49 -12.21 18.45
C LEU A 27 3.26 -13.54 18.43
N THR A 28 4.21 -13.70 17.51
CA THR A 28 5.07 -14.88 17.44
C THR A 28 5.93 -15.01 18.71
N THR A 29 6.46 -13.90 19.25
CA THR A 29 7.20 -13.94 20.51
C THR A 29 6.32 -14.27 21.72
N GLN A 30 5.01 -14.09 21.61
CA GLN A 30 4.02 -14.50 22.61
C GLN A 30 3.54 -15.95 22.43
N GLY A 31 4.07 -16.67 21.42
CA GLY A 31 3.76 -18.08 21.16
C GLY A 31 2.59 -18.31 20.19
N TYR A 32 2.02 -17.27 19.58
CA TYR A 32 1.01 -17.44 18.52
C TYR A 32 1.64 -17.91 17.21
N ARG A 33 0.95 -18.80 16.51
CA ARG A 33 1.24 -19.15 15.13
C ARG A 33 0.56 -18.14 14.23
N VAL A 34 1.33 -17.26 13.62
CA VAL A 34 0.84 -16.15 12.80
C VAL A 34 1.06 -16.44 11.34
N GLY A 35 0.02 -16.31 10.51
CA GLY A 35 0.13 -16.25 9.06
C GLY A 35 -0.05 -14.82 8.56
N LEU A 36 0.61 -14.48 7.45
CA LEU A 36 0.43 -13.21 6.77
C LEU A 36 -0.08 -13.47 5.35
N LEU A 37 -1.17 -12.82 4.98
CA LEU A 37 -1.72 -12.87 3.62
C LEU A 37 -1.75 -11.46 3.06
N THR A 38 -0.87 -11.23 2.09
CA THR A 38 -0.72 -9.94 1.42
C THR A 38 -1.41 -9.95 0.06
N ASN A 39 -1.83 -8.79 -0.37
CA ASN A 39 -2.44 -8.59 -1.66
C ASN A 39 -1.79 -7.40 -2.35
N ASP A 40 -1.18 -7.65 -3.51
CA ASP A 40 -0.59 -6.58 -4.31
C ASP A 40 -0.85 -6.84 -5.82
N GLN A 41 -0.66 -5.79 -6.63
CA GLN A 41 -0.97 -5.84 -8.06
C GLN A 41 0.20 -6.32 -8.94
N GLY A 42 1.37 -6.61 -8.38
CA GLY A 42 2.58 -7.00 -9.10
C GLY A 42 3.12 -8.39 -8.74
N ALA A 43 4.06 -8.88 -9.51
CA ALA A 43 4.87 -10.05 -9.19
C ALA A 43 6.19 -9.62 -8.50
N ASP A 44 6.82 -10.51 -7.72
CA ASP A 44 8.08 -10.24 -6.99
C ASP A 44 7.95 -9.07 -5.98
N LEU A 45 7.06 -9.19 -5.04
CA LEU A 45 6.64 -8.09 -4.17
C LEU A 45 7.60 -7.84 -3.01
N VAL A 46 7.79 -6.55 -2.71
CA VAL A 46 8.59 -6.10 -1.56
C VAL A 46 7.98 -6.59 -0.25
N ASP A 47 6.66 -6.65 -0.16
CA ASP A 47 5.94 -7.02 1.06
C ASP A 47 6.10 -8.51 1.39
N THR A 48 6.03 -9.38 0.37
CA THR A 48 6.30 -10.82 0.52
C THR A 48 7.74 -11.07 0.97
N ALA A 49 8.70 -10.41 0.34
CA ALA A 49 10.11 -10.54 0.70
C ALA A 49 10.43 -10.02 2.11
N LEU A 50 9.67 -9.04 2.63
CA LEU A 50 9.76 -8.59 4.02
C LEU A 50 9.22 -9.64 5.01
N GLY A 51 8.13 -10.30 4.66
CA GLY A 51 7.59 -11.42 5.45
C GLY A 51 8.56 -12.59 5.52
N ASP A 52 9.17 -12.96 4.41
CA ASP A 52 10.18 -14.02 4.34
C ASP A 52 11.40 -13.71 5.22
N GLN A 53 11.87 -12.45 5.26
CA GLN A 53 12.95 -12.03 6.14
C GLN A 53 12.57 -12.10 7.63
N ALA A 54 11.29 -11.96 7.95
CA ALA A 54 10.78 -12.07 9.32
C ALA A 54 10.51 -13.53 9.76
N ALA A 55 10.74 -14.52 8.89
CA ALA A 55 10.44 -15.94 9.10
C ALA A 55 8.97 -16.22 9.49
N ILE A 56 8.05 -15.42 8.98
CA ILE A 56 6.61 -15.58 9.15
C ILE A 56 6.04 -16.25 7.91
N PRO A 57 5.19 -17.28 8.01
CA PRO A 57 4.50 -17.87 6.87
C PRO A 57 3.70 -16.80 6.10
N VAL A 58 4.09 -16.54 4.86
CA VAL A 58 3.45 -15.55 3.98
C VAL A 58 2.80 -16.26 2.81
N THR A 59 1.59 -15.85 2.47
CA THR A 59 0.93 -16.21 1.21
C THR A 59 0.48 -14.94 0.53
N GLU A 60 0.63 -14.92 -0.78
CA GLU A 60 0.27 -13.78 -1.62
C GLU A 60 -0.95 -14.09 -2.49
N VAL A 61 -1.82 -13.09 -2.65
CA VAL A 61 -2.84 -13.07 -3.70
C VAL A 61 -2.44 -12.02 -4.73
N ALA A 62 -1.95 -12.49 -5.87
CA ALA A 62 -1.45 -11.63 -6.93
C ALA A 62 -2.50 -11.35 -8.01
N GLY A 63 -2.37 -10.22 -8.69
CA GLY A 63 -3.14 -9.90 -9.90
C GLY A 63 -4.57 -9.40 -9.69
N GLY A 64 -4.87 -8.85 -8.53
CA GLY A 64 -6.16 -8.19 -8.22
C GLY A 64 -6.42 -8.12 -6.72
N CYS A 65 -7.30 -7.21 -6.30
CA CYS A 65 -7.60 -7.01 -4.89
C CYS A 65 -8.48 -8.14 -4.32
N PHE A 66 -8.49 -8.32 -3.00
CA PHE A 66 -9.34 -9.29 -2.30
C PHE A 66 -10.83 -9.12 -2.62
N CYS A 67 -11.28 -7.88 -2.81
CA CYS A 67 -12.65 -7.55 -3.17
C CYS A 67 -13.06 -8.09 -4.55
N CYS A 68 -12.13 -8.13 -5.51
CA CYS A 68 -12.38 -8.62 -6.86
C CYS A 68 -12.08 -10.11 -7.02
N ARG A 69 -11.26 -10.68 -6.14
CA ARG A 69 -10.73 -12.05 -6.23
C ARG A 69 -10.95 -12.85 -4.94
N PHE A 70 -12.16 -12.81 -4.42
CA PHE A 70 -12.51 -13.52 -3.19
C PHE A 70 -12.17 -15.02 -3.20
N PRO A 71 -12.35 -15.79 -4.31
CA PRO A 71 -11.90 -17.18 -4.36
C PRO A 71 -10.39 -17.35 -4.14
N ASP A 72 -9.57 -16.40 -4.62
CA ASP A 72 -8.11 -16.47 -4.43
C ASP A 72 -7.70 -16.13 -3.00
N LEU A 73 -8.45 -15.23 -2.34
CA LEU A 73 -8.34 -14.99 -0.89
C LEU A 73 -8.57 -16.30 -0.13
N LEU A 74 -9.65 -17.02 -0.40
CA LEU A 74 -9.95 -18.30 0.24
C LEU A 74 -8.87 -19.34 -0.02
N ALA A 75 -8.41 -19.45 -1.26
CA ALA A 75 -7.32 -20.37 -1.62
C ALA A 75 -6.01 -20.01 -0.87
N GLY A 76 -5.73 -18.73 -0.67
CA GLY A 76 -4.61 -18.24 0.13
C GLY A 76 -4.72 -18.63 1.60
N LEU A 77 -5.88 -18.44 2.21
CA LEU A 77 -6.17 -18.87 3.58
C LEU A 77 -6.02 -20.39 3.76
N GLN A 78 -6.54 -21.17 2.81
CA GLN A 78 -6.41 -22.63 2.82
C GLN A 78 -4.95 -23.08 2.71
N ARG A 79 -4.14 -22.43 1.87
CA ARG A 79 -2.70 -22.72 1.78
C ARG A 79 -1.99 -22.43 3.11
N LEU A 80 -2.26 -21.29 3.75
CA LEU A 80 -1.70 -20.97 5.06
C LEU A 80 -2.11 -22.00 6.11
N GLN A 81 -3.38 -22.40 6.09
CA GLN A 81 -3.89 -23.42 7.01
C GLN A 81 -3.18 -24.76 6.83
N ALA A 82 -2.93 -25.18 5.59
CA ALA A 82 -2.25 -26.44 5.29
C ALA A 82 -0.77 -26.45 5.70
N VAL A 83 -0.08 -25.31 5.59
CA VAL A 83 1.37 -25.22 5.85
C VAL A 83 1.68 -24.89 7.31
N ALA A 84 0.93 -24.00 7.94
CA ALA A 84 1.29 -23.41 9.23
C ALA A 84 0.23 -23.63 10.32
N THR A 85 -0.99 -24.06 9.99
CA THR A 85 -2.11 -24.14 10.94
C THR A 85 -2.17 -22.92 11.88
N PRO A 86 -2.29 -21.70 11.35
CA PRO A 86 -2.13 -20.50 12.13
C PRO A 86 -3.29 -20.31 13.13
N ASP A 87 -2.98 -19.74 14.30
CA ASP A 87 -3.97 -19.31 15.28
C ASP A 87 -4.68 -18.04 14.78
N LEU A 88 -3.92 -17.20 14.07
CA LEU A 88 -4.44 -16.00 13.41
C LEU A 88 -3.74 -15.72 12.08
N VAL A 89 -4.48 -15.10 11.16
CA VAL A 89 -3.96 -14.59 9.88
C VAL A 89 -4.17 -13.09 9.82
N LEU A 90 -3.09 -12.38 9.54
CA LEU A 90 -3.10 -10.94 9.26
C LEU A 90 -3.28 -10.75 7.74
N LEU A 91 -4.28 -9.96 7.35
CA LEU A 91 -4.64 -9.75 5.95
C LEU A 91 -4.38 -8.31 5.54
N GLU A 92 -3.60 -8.12 4.47
CA GLU A 92 -3.30 -6.84 3.87
C GLU A 92 -3.95 -6.72 2.49
N PRO A 93 -5.10 -6.02 2.35
CA PRO A 93 -5.65 -5.67 1.04
C PRO A 93 -4.81 -4.60 0.35
N VAL A 94 -4.97 -4.49 -0.98
CA VAL A 94 -4.35 -3.42 -1.79
C VAL A 94 -4.71 -2.05 -1.22
N GLY A 95 -3.79 -1.08 -1.31
CA GLY A 95 -3.97 0.25 -0.72
C GLY A 95 -5.09 1.10 -1.33
N SER A 96 -5.59 0.75 -2.49
CA SER A 96 -6.78 1.36 -3.10
C SER A 96 -8.08 0.59 -2.82
N CYS A 97 -7.99 -0.60 -2.20
CA CYS A 97 -9.15 -1.46 -1.97
C CYS A 97 -10.15 -0.78 -1.02
N THR A 98 -11.40 -0.73 -1.45
CA THR A 98 -12.57 -0.28 -0.67
C THR A 98 -13.71 -1.29 -0.82
N ASP A 99 -14.82 -1.09 -0.12
CA ASP A 99 -15.95 -2.02 -0.08
C ASP A 99 -15.59 -3.39 0.52
N LEU A 100 -14.63 -3.39 1.44
CA LEU A 100 -14.18 -4.60 2.12
C LEU A 100 -15.29 -5.25 2.95
N VAL A 101 -16.20 -4.46 3.48
CA VAL A 101 -17.34 -4.97 4.27
C VAL A 101 -18.24 -5.83 3.41
N ALA A 102 -18.65 -5.36 2.23
CA ALA A 102 -19.56 -6.10 1.37
C ALA A 102 -18.88 -7.26 0.65
N THR A 103 -17.63 -7.07 0.23
CA THR A 103 -16.95 -7.99 -0.70
C THR A 103 -16.06 -9.02 -0.01
N VAL A 104 -15.65 -8.76 1.23
CA VAL A 104 -14.76 -9.64 2.00
C VAL A 104 -15.36 -10.06 3.33
N LEU A 105 -15.72 -9.10 4.22
CA LEU A 105 -16.15 -9.43 5.58
C LEU A 105 -17.45 -10.24 5.57
N ARG A 106 -18.48 -9.75 4.89
CA ARG A 106 -19.79 -10.41 4.86
C ARG A 106 -19.75 -11.80 4.25
N PRO A 107 -19.11 -12.03 3.09
CA PRO A 107 -18.94 -13.40 2.57
C PRO A 107 -18.20 -14.33 3.52
N LEU A 108 -17.14 -13.86 4.20
CA LEU A 108 -16.44 -14.67 5.20
C LEU A 108 -17.36 -15.02 6.38
N LEU A 109 -18.09 -14.05 6.93
CA LEU A 109 -19.01 -14.30 8.04
C LEU A 109 -20.16 -15.23 7.65
N GLN A 110 -20.72 -15.04 6.45
CA GLN A 110 -21.89 -15.77 6.00
C GLN A 110 -21.59 -17.22 5.60
N PHE A 111 -20.46 -17.45 4.93
CA PHE A 111 -20.17 -18.74 4.30
C PHE A 111 -19.02 -19.50 4.98
N HIS A 112 -18.24 -18.85 5.85
CA HIS A 112 -17.02 -19.42 6.46
C HIS A 112 -16.88 -19.09 7.95
N GLY A 113 -17.96 -18.66 8.61
CA GLY A 113 -17.97 -18.28 10.02
C GLY A 113 -17.73 -19.46 10.99
N ASP A 114 -17.85 -20.69 10.51
CA ASP A 114 -17.47 -21.91 11.22
C ASP A 114 -15.96 -22.13 11.28
N GLN A 115 -15.21 -21.62 10.29
CA GLN A 115 -13.77 -21.77 10.12
C GLN A 115 -13.00 -20.56 10.62
N TYR A 116 -13.57 -19.36 10.43
CA TYR A 116 -12.90 -18.09 10.69
C TYR A 116 -13.70 -17.19 11.62
N GLN A 117 -12.97 -16.50 12.49
CA GLN A 117 -13.48 -15.44 13.34
C GLN A 117 -12.86 -14.11 12.92
N LEU A 118 -13.69 -13.12 12.59
CA LEU A 118 -13.20 -11.82 12.11
C LEU A 118 -13.00 -10.86 13.27
N ALA A 119 -11.82 -10.25 13.34
CA ALA A 119 -11.54 -9.08 14.16
C ALA A 119 -12.27 -7.85 13.60
N PRO A 120 -12.45 -6.77 14.40
CA PRO A 120 -12.95 -5.50 13.89
C PRO A 120 -12.10 -5.00 12.70
N LEU A 121 -12.77 -4.60 11.60
CA LEU A 121 -12.08 -4.05 10.44
C LEU A 121 -11.27 -2.82 10.83
N THR A 122 -9.95 -2.94 10.72
CA THR A 122 -9.03 -1.83 10.98
C THR A 122 -8.68 -1.11 9.70
N ILE A 123 -8.89 0.21 9.66
CA ILE A 123 -8.43 1.07 8.55
C ILE A 123 -7.38 2.03 9.07
N LEU A 124 -6.23 2.06 8.41
CA LEU A 124 -5.12 2.94 8.73
C LEU A 124 -5.28 4.29 8.07
N LEU A 125 -5.04 5.35 8.85
CA LEU A 125 -4.98 6.72 8.40
C LEU A 125 -3.59 7.28 8.71
N ASP A 126 -2.86 7.68 7.66
CA ASP A 126 -1.56 8.33 7.79
C ASP A 126 -1.72 9.75 8.31
N SER A 127 -1.22 10.03 9.51
CA SER A 127 -1.32 11.33 10.17
C SER A 127 -0.61 12.47 9.42
N THR A 128 0.27 12.13 8.50
CA THR A 128 1.07 13.09 7.72
C THR A 128 0.59 13.22 6.27
N ARG A 129 -0.48 12.49 5.91
CA ARG A 129 -0.98 12.46 4.54
C ARG A 129 -1.67 13.78 4.17
N ASP A 130 -1.24 14.34 3.05
CA ASP A 130 -1.95 15.39 2.36
C ASP A 130 -2.48 14.82 1.03
N LEU A 131 -3.75 15.06 0.77
CA LEU A 131 -4.43 14.64 -0.46
C LEU A 131 -4.72 15.82 -1.40
N ALA A 132 -4.32 17.04 -1.05
CA ALA A 132 -4.68 18.22 -1.80
C ALA A 132 -4.34 18.16 -3.31
N ASP A 133 -3.24 17.47 -3.64
CA ASP A 133 -2.78 17.31 -5.02
C ASP A 133 -3.41 16.14 -5.77
N PHE A 134 -4.25 15.34 -5.10
CA PHE A 134 -4.89 14.17 -5.74
C PHE A 134 -6.23 14.54 -6.40
N PRO A 135 -6.64 13.81 -7.46
CA PRO A 135 -7.95 14.00 -8.07
C PRO A 135 -9.12 13.77 -7.10
N PRO A 136 -10.28 14.44 -7.33
CA PRO A 136 -11.44 14.31 -6.44
C PRO A 136 -11.94 12.87 -6.24
N ASP A 137 -11.81 12.00 -7.25
CA ASP A 137 -12.22 10.61 -7.13
C ASP A 137 -11.29 9.79 -6.24
N VAL A 138 -9.99 10.14 -6.16
CA VAL A 138 -9.06 9.57 -5.17
C VAL A 138 -9.44 10.02 -3.75
N HIS A 139 -9.88 11.28 -3.56
CA HIS A 139 -10.45 11.73 -2.28
C HIS A 139 -11.70 10.93 -1.90
N TYR A 140 -12.60 10.71 -2.87
CA TYR A 140 -13.78 9.89 -2.66
C TYR A 140 -13.40 8.47 -2.21
N LEU A 141 -12.51 7.78 -2.93
CA LEU A 141 -12.01 6.45 -2.56
C LEU A 141 -11.47 6.44 -1.13
N TYR A 142 -10.61 7.41 -0.79
CA TYR A 142 -10.03 7.52 0.54
C TYR A 142 -11.09 7.67 1.64
N GLN A 143 -12.09 8.54 1.42
CA GLN A 143 -13.20 8.73 2.35
C GLN A 143 -14.04 7.46 2.52
N GLN A 144 -14.30 6.73 1.43
CA GLN A 144 -15.02 5.46 1.51
C GLN A 144 -14.24 4.43 2.35
N GLN A 145 -12.92 4.31 2.17
CA GLN A 145 -12.09 3.44 3.02
C GLN A 145 -12.25 3.78 4.50
N LEU A 146 -12.16 5.05 4.87
CA LEU A 146 -12.30 5.47 6.27
C LEU A 146 -13.71 5.21 6.83
N SER A 147 -14.74 5.34 6.00
CA SER A 147 -16.14 5.14 6.39
C SER A 147 -16.48 3.67 6.68
N GLU A 148 -15.73 2.71 6.13
CA GLU A 148 -15.92 1.29 6.39
C GLU A 148 -15.35 0.82 7.74
N ALA A 149 -14.53 1.64 8.40
CA ALA A 149 -13.78 1.24 9.57
C ALA A 149 -14.68 0.96 10.78
N GLU A 150 -14.47 -0.17 11.45
CA GLU A 150 -14.87 -0.38 12.83
C GLU A 150 -13.83 0.23 13.78
N LEU A 151 -12.57 0.25 13.34
CA LEU A 151 -11.42 0.78 14.05
C LEU A 151 -10.58 1.62 13.10
N LEU A 152 -10.51 2.93 13.35
CA LEU A 152 -9.60 3.84 12.66
C LEU A 152 -8.31 3.97 13.48
N LEU A 153 -7.19 3.62 12.87
CA LEU A 153 -5.88 3.70 13.48
C LEU A 153 -5.07 4.84 12.83
N LEU A 154 -4.94 5.95 13.56
CA LEU A 154 -4.08 7.07 13.16
C LEU A 154 -2.62 6.64 13.30
N THR A 155 -1.92 6.51 12.16
CA THR A 155 -0.54 6.00 12.10
C THR A 155 0.50 7.09 11.97
N LYS A 156 1.79 6.72 12.15
CA LYS A 156 2.95 7.64 12.08
C LYS A 156 2.88 8.78 13.09
N THR A 157 2.27 8.55 14.24
CA THR A 157 2.05 9.58 15.27
C THR A 157 3.34 10.04 15.94
N ASP A 158 4.44 9.30 15.76
CA ASP A 158 5.80 9.73 16.12
C ASP A 158 6.29 10.98 15.37
N GLN A 159 5.60 11.35 14.28
CA GLN A 159 5.90 12.54 13.47
C GLN A 159 5.07 13.78 13.89
N LEU A 160 4.19 13.62 14.87
CA LEU A 160 3.32 14.67 15.39
C LEU A 160 3.70 15.04 16.82
N SER A 161 3.42 16.29 17.19
CA SER A 161 3.32 16.65 18.61
C SER A 161 2.04 16.07 19.21
N THR A 162 2.00 15.90 20.53
CA THR A 162 0.80 15.44 21.25
C THR A 162 -0.42 16.27 20.90
N ALA A 163 -0.29 17.61 20.89
CA ALA A 163 -1.39 18.51 20.55
C ALA A 163 -1.91 18.31 19.12
N GLN A 164 -1.04 18.06 18.14
CA GLN A 164 -1.44 17.74 16.77
C GLN A 164 -2.17 16.40 16.68
N CYS A 165 -1.66 15.39 17.38
CA CYS A 165 -2.31 14.07 17.44
C CYS A 165 -3.71 14.18 18.04
N ASP A 166 -3.86 14.86 19.18
CA ASP A 166 -5.15 15.05 19.85
C ASP A 166 -6.13 15.82 18.97
N ALA A 167 -5.68 16.88 18.29
CA ALA A 167 -6.52 17.66 17.39
C ALA A 167 -7.03 16.81 16.21
N GLN A 168 -6.18 15.95 15.63
CA GLN A 168 -6.60 15.04 14.57
C GLN A 168 -7.59 13.99 15.07
N LEU A 169 -7.36 13.40 16.24
CA LEU A 169 -8.29 12.44 16.84
C LEU A 169 -9.65 13.06 17.15
N ILE A 170 -9.70 14.31 17.61
CA ILE A 170 -10.96 15.04 17.83
C ILE A 170 -11.70 15.24 16.50
N ALA A 171 -11.03 15.70 15.46
CA ALA A 171 -11.61 15.89 14.14
C ALA A 171 -12.13 14.58 13.54
N LEU A 172 -11.36 13.51 13.65
CA LEU A 172 -11.77 12.18 13.17
C LEU A 172 -12.98 11.64 13.93
N ARG A 173 -13.06 11.86 15.25
CA ARG A 173 -14.22 11.44 16.06
C ARG A 173 -15.49 12.16 15.63
N ALA A 174 -15.39 13.42 15.25
CA ALA A 174 -16.54 14.17 14.74
C ALA A 174 -16.99 13.67 13.36
N THR A 175 -16.03 13.27 12.50
CA THR A 175 -16.31 12.83 11.13
C THR A 175 -16.75 11.37 11.04
N TYR A 176 -16.16 10.48 11.86
CA TYR A 176 -16.40 9.03 11.87
C TYR A 176 -16.85 8.54 13.27
N PRO A 177 -18.01 8.98 13.77
CA PRO A 177 -18.47 8.67 15.14
C PRO A 177 -18.74 7.18 15.37
N GLN A 178 -18.96 6.41 14.30
CA GLN A 178 -19.21 4.96 14.35
C GLN A 178 -17.93 4.15 14.60
N ALA A 179 -16.75 4.70 14.27
CA ALA A 179 -15.47 4.02 14.39
C ALA A 179 -14.83 4.26 15.76
N ARG A 180 -14.22 3.23 16.30
CA ARG A 180 -13.30 3.40 17.44
C ARG A 180 -11.99 3.98 16.93
N LEU A 181 -11.47 5.03 17.60
CA LEU A 181 -10.24 5.71 17.22
C LEU A 181 -9.09 5.30 18.13
N LEU A 182 -7.94 5.03 17.51
CA LEU A 182 -6.67 4.79 18.18
C LEU A 182 -5.56 5.56 17.46
N ALA A 183 -4.47 5.82 18.21
CA ALA A 183 -3.24 6.38 17.68
C ALA A 183 -2.11 5.36 17.83
N ALA A 184 -1.28 5.20 16.80
CA ALA A 184 -0.16 4.27 16.82
C ALA A 184 1.05 4.75 16.02
N SER A 185 2.21 4.24 16.39
CA SER A 185 3.43 4.30 15.60
C SER A 185 4.09 2.94 15.53
N SER A 186 4.19 2.38 14.35
CA SER A 186 4.94 1.13 14.13
C SER A 186 6.44 1.34 14.33
N HIS A 187 6.93 2.58 14.21
CA HIS A 187 8.34 2.91 14.41
C HIS A 187 8.74 2.87 15.89
N THR A 188 7.92 3.46 16.79
CA THR A 188 8.18 3.47 18.22
C THR A 188 7.52 2.32 18.99
N GLY A 189 6.55 1.67 18.35
CA GLY A 189 5.73 0.62 18.98
C GLY A 189 4.58 1.15 19.85
N ALA A 190 4.40 2.47 19.94
CA ALA A 190 3.30 3.09 20.67
C ALA A 190 1.94 2.70 20.09
N GLY A 191 0.95 2.45 20.94
CA GLY A 191 -0.43 2.11 20.56
C GLY A 191 -0.63 0.70 19.98
N ILE A 192 0.44 -0.03 19.60
CA ILE A 192 0.31 -1.35 18.98
C ILE A 192 -0.25 -2.40 19.93
N VAL A 193 0.16 -2.38 21.19
CA VAL A 193 -0.35 -3.31 22.22
C VAL A 193 -1.84 -3.09 22.46
N GLU A 194 -2.27 -1.84 22.53
CA GLU A 194 -3.68 -1.49 22.68
C GLU A 194 -4.49 -1.96 21.45
N TRP A 195 -4.01 -1.68 20.24
CA TRP A 195 -4.64 -2.16 19.01
C TRP A 195 -4.76 -3.70 18.99
N LEU A 196 -3.68 -4.42 19.31
CA LEU A 196 -3.67 -5.89 19.38
C LEU A 196 -4.69 -6.40 20.41
N SER A 197 -4.79 -5.77 21.59
CA SER A 197 -5.74 -6.19 22.60
C SER A 197 -7.20 -6.10 22.13
N ILE A 198 -7.50 -5.14 21.26
CA ILE A 198 -8.84 -4.96 20.68
C ILE A 198 -9.09 -6.00 19.59
N VAL A 199 -8.19 -6.12 18.62
CA VAL A 199 -8.40 -7.02 17.47
C VAL A 199 -8.35 -8.50 17.85
N LEU A 200 -7.72 -8.87 18.97
CA LEU A 200 -7.72 -10.23 19.48
C LEU A 200 -8.82 -10.48 20.53
N GLY A 201 -9.34 -9.43 21.15
CA GLY A 201 -10.35 -9.54 22.19
C GLY A 201 -11.78 -9.30 21.75
N GLN A 202 -11.99 -8.81 20.53
CA GLN A 202 -13.30 -8.44 20.02
C GLN A 202 -13.52 -8.96 18.60
N SER A 203 -14.70 -9.47 18.33
CA SER A 203 -15.13 -9.83 16.97
C SER A 203 -15.70 -8.62 16.25
N SER A 204 -15.63 -8.64 14.91
CA SER A 204 -16.29 -7.68 14.05
C SER A 204 -17.80 -7.62 14.38
N ARG A 205 -18.34 -6.42 14.41
CA ARG A 205 -19.76 -6.16 14.62
C ARG A 205 -20.59 -6.35 13.35
N ASN A 206 -19.97 -6.82 12.27
CA ASN A 206 -20.56 -6.94 10.94
C ASN A 206 -21.17 -5.60 10.48
N PRO A 207 -20.33 -4.57 10.27
CA PRO A 207 -20.80 -3.23 9.95
C PRO A 207 -21.66 -3.22 8.66
N GLN A 208 -22.47 -2.20 8.53
CA GLN A 208 -23.30 -2.04 7.33
C GLN A 208 -22.38 -1.71 6.14
N ALA A 209 -22.59 -2.44 5.02
CA ALA A 209 -21.90 -2.12 3.78
C ALA A 209 -22.30 -0.72 3.30
N LEU A 210 -21.33 -0.01 2.75
CA LEU A 210 -21.54 1.30 2.17
C LEU A 210 -22.26 1.19 0.82
N VAL A 211 -22.87 2.28 0.39
CA VAL A 211 -23.34 2.44 -0.99
C VAL A 211 -22.20 3.08 -1.77
N ILE A 212 -21.50 2.29 -2.57
CA ILE A 212 -20.34 2.72 -3.34
C ILE A 212 -20.77 3.11 -4.76
N ASP A 213 -20.31 4.28 -5.21
CA ASP A 213 -20.34 4.65 -6.62
C ASP A 213 -19.14 3.99 -7.33
N TYR A 214 -19.39 2.85 -7.95
CA TYR A 214 -18.35 2.09 -8.65
C TYR A 214 -17.79 2.79 -9.89
N GLY A 215 -18.52 3.75 -10.46
CA GLY A 215 -18.01 4.60 -11.54
C GLY A 215 -16.87 5.49 -11.01
N ARG A 216 -17.11 6.21 -9.94
CA ARG A 216 -16.10 7.03 -9.26
C ARG A 216 -14.95 6.20 -8.68
N TYR A 217 -15.25 4.99 -8.18
CA TYR A 217 -14.21 4.07 -7.71
C TYR A 217 -13.28 3.66 -8.87
N ALA A 218 -13.84 3.31 -10.04
CA ALA A 218 -13.06 2.97 -11.22
C ALA A 218 -12.22 4.16 -11.75
N ASP A 219 -12.76 5.38 -11.70
CA ASP A 219 -12.04 6.60 -12.07
C ASP A 219 -10.89 6.90 -11.10
N ALA A 220 -11.09 6.67 -9.80
CA ALA A 220 -10.04 6.77 -8.78
C ALA A 220 -8.91 5.76 -9.01
N GLU A 221 -9.24 4.49 -9.27
CA GLU A 221 -8.27 3.45 -9.62
C GLU A 221 -7.50 3.78 -10.90
N ALA A 222 -8.19 4.29 -11.91
CA ALA A 222 -7.55 4.72 -13.16
C ALA A 222 -6.63 5.94 -13.00
N ALA A 223 -6.89 6.79 -12.01
CA ALA A 223 -6.04 7.93 -11.68
C ALA A 223 -4.77 7.52 -10.92
N LEU A 224 -4.77 6.36 -10.25
CA LEU A 224 -3.61 5.79 -9.57
C LEU A 224 -2.77 4.99 -10.56
N GLY A 225 -1.60 5.51 -10.91
CA GLY A 225 -0.63 4.77 -11.73
C GLY A 225 0.19 3.78 -10.89
N TRP A 226 0.34 2.56 -11.40
CA TRP A 226 1.12 1.51 -10.75
C TRP A 226 2.39 1.21 -11.55
N LEU A 227 3.54 1.14 -10.88
CA LEU A 227 4.82 0.77 -11.48
C LEU A 227 5.54 -0.22 -10.58
N ASN A 228 5.87 -1.39 -11.12
CA ASN A 228 6.76 -2.35 -10.49
C ASN A 228 8.00 -2.56 -11.38
N VAL A 229 9.19 -2.42 -10.80
CA VAL A 229 10.47 -2.54 -11.53
C VAL A 229 11.43 -3.38 -10.72
N LYS A 230 12.06 -4.35 -11.39
CA LYS A 230 13.16 -5.14 -10.84
C LYS A 230 14.41 -4.90 -11.71
N GLY A 231 15.55 -4.72 -11.08
CA GLY A 231 16.79 -4.45 -11.78
C GLY A 231 18.04 -4.84 -11.00
N LEU A 232 19.18 -4.84 -11.68
CA LEU A 232 20.49 -5.05 -11.10
C LEU A 232 21.31 -3.77 -11.27
N VAL A 233 21.87 -3.28 -10.17
CA VAL A 233 22.77 -2.12 -10.17
C VAL A 233 24.20 -2.60 -10.01
N ARG A 234 25.06 -2.15 -10.91
CA ARG A 234 26.51 -2.45 -10.89
C ARG A 234 27.28 -1.14 -11.02
N ALA A 235 28.42 -1.07 -10.35
CA ALA A 235 29.37 0.03 -10.49
C ALA A 235 30.80 -0.54 -10.49
N ASP A 236 31.73 0.18 -11.12
CA ASP A 236 33.14 -0.20 -11.17
C ASP A 236 33.85 0.01 -9.83
N GLN A 237 33.28 0.85 -8.97
CA GLN A 237 33.77 1.11 -7.62
C GLN A 237 32.71 0.73 -6.57
N ALA A 238 33.17 0.38 -5.38
CA ALA A 238 32.29 0.10 -4.25
C ALA A 238 31.44 1.34 -3.93
N PHE A 239 30.15 1.12 -3.71
CA PHE A 239 29.20 2.18 -3.34
C PHE A 239 28.27 1.71 -2.22
N SER A 240 27.73 2.67 -1.48
CA SER A 240 26.70 2.39 -0.47
C SER A 240 25.36 2.18 -1.14
N ALA A 241 24.80 0.98 -1.01
CA ALA A 241 23.47 0.67 -1.51
C ALA A 241 22.38 1.57 -0.87
N GLN A 242 22.57 1.93 0.40
CA GLN A 242 21.66 2.83 1.12
C GLN A 242 21.67 4.24 0.51
N VAL A 243 22.83 4.84 0.35
CA VAL A 243 22.98 6.18 -0.24
C VAL A 243 22.45 6.20 -1.68
N TRP A 244 22.72 5.14 -2.45
CA TRP A 244 22.19 5.01 -3.81
C TRP A 244 20.66 4.98 -3.82
N THR A 245 20.05 4.22 -2.93
CA THR A 245 18.58 4.11 -2.83
C THR A 245 17.94 5.44 -2.42
N ASP A 246 18.51 6.13 -1.43
CA ASP A 246 18.02 7.44 -0.98
C ASP A 246 18.10 8.48 -2.11
N ASN A 247 19.18 8.45 -2.90
CA ASN A 247 19.34 9.29 -4.09
C ASN A 247 18.32 8.94 -5.19
N LEU A 248 18.08 7.65 -5.43
CA LEU A 248 17.05 7.19 -6.38
C LEU A 248 15.68 7.71 -6.00
N LEU A 249 15.25 7.50 -4.75
CA LEU A 249 13.95 7.97 -4.26
C LEU A 249 13.83 9.50 -4.33
N THR A 250 14.91 10.21 -4.03
CA THR A 250 14.95 11.67 -4.14
C THR A 250 14.79 12.12 -5.60
N THR A 251 15.52 11.49 -6.52
CA THR A 251 15.46 11.80 -7.95
C THR A 251 14.09 11.52 -8.54
N LEU A 252 13.49 10.38 -8.20
CA LEU A 252 12.13 10.04 -8.64
C LEU A 252 11.11 11.04 -8.09
N THR A 253 11.18 11.39 -6.81
CA THR A 253 10.31 12.39 -6.21
C THR A 253 10.39 13.71 -6.96
N TYR A 254 11.59 14.20 -7.21
CA TYR A 254 11.79 15.44 -7.96
C TYR A 254 11.23 15.37 -9.39
N ALA A 255 11.49 14.27 -10.10
CA ALA A 255 11.04 14.09 -11.47
C ALA A 255 9.50 14.04 -11.57
N PHE A 256 8.82 13.36 -10.66
CA PHE A 256 7.36 13.30 -10.63
C PHE A 256 6.74 14.63 -10.21
N THR A 257 7.30 15.30 -9.21
CA THR A 257 6.85 16.64 -8.79
C THR A 257 6.96 17.64 -9.93
N ALA A 258 8.06 17.60 -10.69
CA ALA A 258 8.24 18.48 -11.85
C ALA A 258 7.21 18.26 -12.98
N GLN A 259 6.54 17.11 -12.99
CA GLN A 259 5.47 16.77 -13.92
C GLN A 259 4.06 16.93 -13.33
N ALA A 260 3.94 17.54 -12.15
CA ALA A 260 2.70 17.63 -11.38
C ALA A 260 2.00 16.26 -11.19
N ALA A 261 2.79 15.19 -10.98
CA ALA A 261 2.33 13.84 -10.74
C ALA A 261 2.58 13.50 -9.25
N PRO A 262 1.57 13.55 -8.38
CA PRO A 262 1.75 13.25 -6.97
C PRO A 262 2.08 11.76 -6.77
N ILE A 263 3.00 11.48 -5.86
CA ILE A 263 3.39 10.12 -5.51
C ILE A 263 2.56 9.65 -4.33
N ALA A 264 1.68 8.69 -4.53
CA ALA A 264 0.94 8.10 -3.43
C ALA A 264 1.87 7.31 -2.51
N HIS A 265 2.75 6.48 -3.08
CA HIS A 265 3.74 5.70 -2.33
C HIS A 265 4.82 5.16 -3.26
N ILE A 266 6.09 5.19 -2.84
CA ILE A 266 7.19 4.45 -3.45
C ILE A 266 7.82 3.56 -2.39
N LYS A 267 8.00 2.28 -2.72
CA LYS A 267 8.71 1.32 -1.88
C LYS A 267 9.84 0.68 -2.69
N THR A 268 11.03 0.60 -2.12
CA THR A 268 12.20 0.00 -2.76
C THR A 268 12.82 -1.00 -1.81
N MET A 269 13.05 -2.22 -2.29
CA MET A 269 13.84 -3.23 -1.61
C MET A 269 15.17 -3.41 -2.32
N VAL A 270 16.27 -3.42 -1.57
CA VAL A 270 17.61 -3.63 -2.08
C VAL A 270 18.25 -4.79 -1.35
N THR A 271 18.79 -5.74 -2.11
CA THR A 271 19.61 -6.85 -1.59
C THR A 271 21.04 -6.72 -2.09
N THR A 272 22.01 -7.07 -1.27
CA THR A 272 23.42 -7.03 -1.62
C THR A 272 24.01 -8.45 -1.73
N PRO A 273 25.10 -8.64 -2.54
CA PRO A 273 25.72 -9.97 -2.68
C PRO A 273 26.26 -10.56 -1.38
N GLN A 274 26.59 -9.71 -0.39
CA GLN A 274 27.09 -10.12 0.92
C GLN A 274 25.99 -10.64 1.85
N GLY A 275 24.75 -10.68 1.37
CA GLY A 275 23.59 -10.94 2.19
C GLY A 275 23.09 -9.68 2.90
N GLY A 276 21.87 -9.74 3.33
CA GLY A 276 21.18 -8.58 3.89
C GLY A 276 20.48 -7.74 2.83
N GLY A 277 19.35 -7.25 3.21
CA GLY A 277 18.51 -6.36 2.42
C GLY A 277 17.94 -5.28 3.32
N PHE A 278 17.55 -4.18 2.73
CA PHE A 278 16.82 -3.14 3.43
C PHE A 278 15.71 -2.59 2.54
N VAL A 279 14.68 -2.08 3.18
CA VAL A 279 13.58 -1.41 2.49
C VAL A 279 13.63 0.08 2.78
N ARG A 280 13.34 0.86 1.76
CA ARG A 280 13.09 2.29 1.85
C ARG A 280 11.74 2.60 1.22
N SER A 281 11.01 3.48 1.85
CA SER A 281 9.76 3.99 1.29
C SER A 281 9.71 5.50 1.37
N ARG A 282 8.92 6.09 0.50
CA ARG A 282 8.64 7.52 0.51
C ARG A 282 7.19 7.74 0.11
N ASP A 283 6.51 8.55 0.87
CA ASP A 283 5.15 9.00 0.61
C ASP A 283 5.17 10.46 0.12
N CYS A 284 4.12 10.90 -0.53
CA CYS A 284 3.96 12.30 -0.89
C CYS A 284 3.87 13.16 0.38
N ARG A 285 4.86 14.00 0.60
CA ARG A 285 4.82 15.08 1.58
C ARG A 285 4.90 16.38 0.82
N THR A 286 4.00 17.28 1.09
CA THR A 286 3.96 18.65 0.53
C THR A 286 4.99 19.59 1.16
N SER A 287 6.19 19.13 1.44
CA SER A 287 7.29 20.04 1.83
C SER A 287 8.54 19.72 1.04
N ALA A 288 8.68 20.39 -0.10
CA ALA A 288 10.02 20.70 -0.60
C ALA A 288 10.74 21.52 0.48
N PRO A 289 12.02 21.23 0.80
CA PRO A 289 12.76 22.06 1.71
C PRO A 289 12.73 23.50 1.17
N ALA A 290 12.31 24.43 2.01
CA ALA A 290 12.34 25.85 1.70
C ALA A 290 13.78 26.24 1.32
N GLY A 291 14.03 26.54 0.05
CA GLY A 291 15.34 27.02 -0.37
C GLY A 291 15.77 26.74 -1.80
N SER A 292 14.91 26.28 -2.71
CA SER A 292 15.31 26.16 -4.12
C SER A 292 14.27 26.82 -5.02
N ALA A 293 14.56 28.01 -5.49
CA ALA A 293 13.80 28.69 -6.53
C ALA A 293 13.87 27.84 -7.82
N CYS A 294 12.76 27.23 -8.21
CA CYS A 294 12.64 26.50 -9.45
C CYS A 294 12.01 27.39 -10.51
N ALA A 295 12.77 27.69 -11.56
CA ALA A 295 12.29 28.42 -12.72
C ALA A 295 11.25 27.57 -13.47
N LEU A 296 10.02 28.09 -13.58
CA LEU A 296 8.92 27.50 -14.35
C LEU A 296 9.22 27.49 -15.85
N VAL A 297 9.37 26.33 -16.44
CA VAL A 297 9.22 26.13 -17.88
C VAL A 297 7.82 25.56 -18.16
N ARG A 298 6.89 26.44 -18.46
CA ARG A 298 5.57 26.07 -18.98
C ARG A 298 5.71 25.56 -20.41
N ARG A 299 5.49 24.25 -20.64
CA ARG A 299 5.09 23.77 -21.98
C ARG A 299 3.60 23.40 -21.92
N ARG A 300 2.82 24.08 -22.77
CA ARG A 300 1.40 23.78 -23.01
C ARG A 300 1.27 22.38 -23.59
N ALA A 301 0.49 21.52 -22.93
CA ALA A 301 -0.01 20.30 -23.54
C ALA A 301 -1.15 20.66 -24.51
N GLN A 302 -1.08 20.18 -25.75
CA GLN A 302 -2.20 20.23 -26.69
C GLN A 302 -3.21 19.14 -26.33
N PRO A 303 -4.52 19.39 -26.46
CA PRO A 303 -5.55 18.39 -26.20
C PRO A 303 -5.53 17.32 -27.30
N CYS A 304 -5.55 16.06 -26.88
CA CYS A 304 -5.73 14.93 -27.78
C CYS A 304 -7.23 14.60 -27.87
N ASP A 305 -7.76 14.59 -29.10
CA ASP A 305 -9.18 14.37 -29.40
C ASP A 305 -9.69 13.01 -28.87
N ARG A 306 -10.92 13.06 -28.36
CA ARG A 306 -11.68 11.89 -27.91
C ARG A 306 -11.93 10.94 -29.08
N VAL A 307 -11.44 9.71 -28.98
CA VAL A 307 -11.85 8.62 -29.87
C VAL A 307 -12.61 7.57 -29.06
N SER A 308 -13.88 7.43 -29.36
CA SER A 308 -14.82 6.44 -28.85
C SER A 308 -14.51 5.04 -29.37
N ARG A 309 -13.64 4.27 -28.70
CA ARG A 309 -13.47 2.83 -28.90
C ARG A 309 -13.28 2.11 -27.57
N PRO A 310 -13.83 0.88 -27.41
CA PRO A 310 -13.69 0.09 -26.21
C PRO A 310 -12.22 -0.23 -25.90
N PHE A 311 -11.87 -0.26 -24.64
CA PHE A 311 -10.54 -0.37 -24.06
C PHE A 311 -9.66 -1.50 -24.66
N TRP A 312 -10.19 -2.67 -24.98
CA TRP A 312 -9.45 -3.84 -25.52
C TRP A 312 -9.09 -3.79 -27.01
N LYS A 313 -9.43 -2.71 -27.73
CA LYS A 313 -9.18 -2.56 -29.18
C LYS A 313 -8.17 -1.47 -29.53
N ARG A 314 -7.31 -1.02 -28.62
CA ARG A 314 -6.32 0.03 -28.89
C ARG A 314 -4.94 -0.56 -29.17
N PRO A 315 -4.24 -0.11 -30.25
CA PRO A 315 -2.88 -0.56 -30.54
C PRO A 315 -1.87 0.01 -29.54
N ALA A 316 -0.83 -0.79 -29.24
CA ALA A 316 0.27 -0.41 -28.38
C ALA A 316 1.01 0.83 -28.90
N CYS A 317 1.28 1.80 -28.03
CA CYS A 317 2.12 2.95 -28.36
C CYS A 317 3.59 2.62 -28.09
N ASP A 318 4.42 2.81 -29.11
CA ASP A 318 5.86 2.64 -29.04
C ASP A 318 6.52 3.80 -28.28
N PHE A 319 7.24 3.52 -27.18
CA PHE A 319 7.96 4.52 -26.39
C PHE A 319 9.38 4.07 -26.11
N SER A 320 10.32 4.50 -26.92
CA SER A 320 11.74 4.41 -26.59
C SER A 320 12.15 5.59 -25.68
N ALA A 321 12.19 5.38 -24.38
CA ALA A 321 12.75 6.35 -23.45
C ALA A 321 14.26 6.11 -23.28
N ARG A 322 15.10 6.93 -23.90
CA ARG A 322 16.52 7.04 -23.56
C ARG A 322 16.66 7.99 -22.38
N ALA A 323 16.88 7.46 -21.18
CA ALA A 323 17.33 8.28 -20.06
C ALA A 323 18.81 8.64 -20.27
N ARG A 324 19.11 9.91 -20.58
CA ARG A 324 20.47 10.46 -20.48
C ARG A 324 20.63 10.99 -19.06
N VAL A 325 21.43 10.30 -18.27
CA VAL A 325 22.00 10.86 -17.04
C VAL A 325 23.32 11.50 -17.43
N SER A 326 23.41 12.82 -17.33
CA SER A 326 24.63 13.57 -17.57
C SER A 326 25.52 13.54 -16.33
N ASN A 327 26.72 12.95 -16.51
CA ASN A 327 27.96 13.10 -15.72
C ASN A 327 27.96 12.81 -14.22
N HIS A 328 28.31 11.64 -13.86
CA HIS A 328 29.45 11.04 -13.17
C HIS A 328 29.05 9.64 -12.68
N SER A 329 29.57 8.63 -13.37
CA SER A 329 29.39 7.17 -13.20
C SER A 329 28.41 6.57 -14.20
N ALA A 330 28.95 5.89 -15.20
CA ALA A 330 28.17 5.14 -16.16
C ALA A 330 27.46 3.97 -15.45
N ILE A 331 26.14 4.07 -15.29
CA ILE A 331 25.31 2.98 -14.83
C ILE A 331 24.82 2.24 -16.07
N SER A 332 25.39 1.05 -16.32
CA SER A 332 24.90 0.15 -17.35
C SER A 332 23.76 -0.69 -16.77
N ALA A 333 22.53 -0.36 -17.09
CA ALA A 333 21.37 -1.23 -16.89
C ALA A 333 21.18 -2.07 -18.15
N LYS A 334 21.35 -3.39 -18.09
CA LYS A 334 20.86 -4.28 -19.14
C LYS A 334 19.40 -4.61 -18.86
N PRO A 335 18.48 -4.40 -19.80
CA PRO A 335 17.08 -4.77 -19.62
C PRO A 335 16.94 -6.28 -19.81
N SER A 336 16.72 -7.00 -18.74
CA SER A 336 16.23 -8.38 -18.78
C SER A 336 15.02 -8.52 -17.84
N SER A 337 14.05 -7.63 -17.98
CA SER A 337 12.80 -7.75 -17.24
C SER A 337 11.75 -6.83 -17.85
N ARG A 338 10.53 -7.31 -17.92
CA ARG A 338 9.34 -6.56 -18.34
C ARG A 338 9.18 -5.34 -17.45
N ALA A 339 9.21 -4.15 -18.02
CA ALA A 339 8.82 -2.93 -17.35
C ALA A 339 7.35 -2.65 -17.69
N VAL A 340 6.51 -2.51 -16.68
CA VAL A 340 5.13 -2.06 -16.85
C VAL A 340 5.12 -0.57 -16.55
N PHE A 341 4.85 0.25 -17.56
CA PHE A 341 4.69 1.68 -17.40
C PHE A 341 3.20 2.03 -17.40
N ALA A 342 2.73 2.58 -16.32
CA ALA A 342 1.40 3.16 -16.26
C ALA A 342 1.50 4.68 -16.37
N LYS A 343 0.89 5.28 -17.40
CA LYS A 343 0.53 6.69 -17.40
C LYS A 343 -0.84 6.85 -16.75
N PRO A 344 -1.18 7.99 -16.18
CA PRO A 344 -2.55 8.24 -15.75
C PRO A 344 -3.52 7.90 -16.88
N GLY A 345 -4.32 6.86 -16.69
CA GLY A 345 -5.29 6.36 -17.66
C GLY A 345 -4.83 5.29 -18.66
N TYR A 346 -3.59 4.74 -18.58
CA TYR A 346 -3.15 3.66 -19.51
C TYR A 346 -2.17 2.69 -18.82
N ILE A 347 -2.46 1.39 -18.96
CA ILE A 347 -1.54 0.29 -18.62
C ILE A 347 -0.99 -0.24 -19.95
N CYS A 348 0.33 -0.25 -20.15
CA CYS A 348 1.00 -0.95 -21.24
C CYS A 348 1.86 -2.07 -20.66
N GLU A 349 1.57 -3.31 -21.02
CA GLU A 349 2.46 -4.45 -20.78
C GLU A 349 3.43 -4.60 -21.96
N TYR A 350 4.70 -4.74 -21.68
CA TYR A 350 5.74 -5.14 -22.64
C TYR A 350 6.29 -6.51 -22.30
N SER A 351 6.29 -7.37 -23.31
CA SER A 351 6.94 -8.68 -23.29
C SER A 351 8.38 -8.61 -23.77
#